data_208804c2977a9ce601583b48b9d54ae0
#
_entry.id   208804c2977a9ce601583b48b9d54ae0
#
_cell.length_a   1.000
_cell.length_b   1.000
_cell.length_c   1.000
_cell.angle_alpha   90.00
_cell.angle_beta   90.00
_cell.angle_gamma   90.00
#
_symmetry.space_group_name_H-M   'P 1'
#
loop_
_entity.id
_entity.type
_entity.pdbx_description
1 polymer ?
#
loop_
_entity_poly.entity_id
_entity_poly.type
_entity_poly.pdbx_seq_one_letter_code
_entity_poly.pdbx_strand_id
1 'polypeptide(L)'
;ISGLTEPCEKRRGQRKYVRYQWPISNYMWHCDWSEYKQRWYCVFIDDRSRKIMADGVFGNATTKNALFLLYQAMLANEVCPVIILSDKGAQFYANKYDKSGEKGISVFEEELTGLGIEFWTSRRNHPQTNGKMEKWFDTMKKRKKKHLDETLQEFVKWYNEERIHHALEYKTPEEVYRENL
;
A
#
# COMPACT_ATOMS: atom_id res chain seq x y z
N ILE A 1 -55.38 -15.84 -12.75
CA ILE A 1 -54.13 -16.59 -12.94
C ILE A 1 -53.03 -15.80 -12.26
N SER A 2 -52.72 -16.24 -11.05
CA SER A 2 -51.74 -15.63 -10.17
C SER A 2 -50.33 -16.09 -10.58
N GLY A 3 -49.54 -15.20 -11.20
CA GLY A 3 -48.14 -15.42 -11.37
C GLY A 3 -47.39 -15.14 -10.07
N LEU A 4 -47.20 -16.18 -9.26
CA LEU A 4 -46.30 -16.13 -8.15
C LEU A 4 -44.85 -16.11 -8.70
N THR A 5 -44.16 -14.99 -8.55
CA THR A 5 -42.72 -14.90 -8.76
C THR A 5 -42.03 -15.72 -7.67
N GLU A 6 -41.22 -16.70 -8.06
CA GLU A 6 -40.41 -17.47 -7.13
C GLU A 6 -39.49 -16.56 -6.31
N PRO A 7 -39.28 -16.86 -5.02
CA PRO A 7 -38.42 -16.04 -4.18
C PRO A 7 -36.98 -16.16 -4.66
N CYS A 8 -36.38 -15.01 -4.94
CA CYS A 8 -34.99 -14.89 -5.33
C CYS A 8 -34.09 -15.62 -4.32
N GLU A 9 -33.33 -16.61 -4.82
CA GLU A 9 -32.40 -17.39 -4.01
C GLU A 9 -31.47 -16.48 -3.19
N LYS A 10 -31.29 -16.89 -1.95
CA LYS A 10 -30.54 -16.22 -0.89
C LYS A 10 -29.30 -15.49 -1.42
N ARG A 11 -29.25 -14.18 -1.24
CA ARG A 11 -28.02 -13.40 -1.32
C ARG A 11 -26.96 -14.16 -0.51
N ARG A 12 -25.90 -14.64 -1.19
CA ARG A 12 -24.71 -15.20 -0.52
C ARG A 12 -24.31 -14.22 0.56
N GLY A 13 -24.33 -14.66 1.81
CA GLY A 13 -24.03 -13.81 2.95
C GLY A 13 -22.73 -13.07 2.70
N GLN A 14 -22.79 -11.74 2.78
CA GLN A 14 -21.58 -10.92 2.68
C GLN A 14 -20.63 -11.45 3.76
N ARG A 15 -19.47 -12.00 3.34
CA ARG A 15 -18.43 -12.37 4.29
C ARG A 15 -18.12 -11.11 5.10
N LYS A 16 -18.28 -11.18 6.43
CA LYS A 16 -17.85 -10.10 7.32
C LYS A 16 -16.34 -9.92 7.10
N TYR A 17 -15.97 -8.86 6.42
CA TYR A 17 -14.58 -8.51 6.23
C TYR A 17 -14.02 -8.07 7.57
N VAL A 18 -13.15 -8.89 8.16
CA VAL A 18 -12.39 -8.50 9.35
C VAL A 18 -11.36 -7.49 8.89
N ARG A 19 -11.47 -6.26 9.38
CA ARG A 19 -10.55 -5.18 9.09
C ARG A 19 -9.22 -5.49 9.76
N TYR A 20 -8.23 -5.85 8.97
CA TYR A 20 -6.88 -6.05 9.46
C TYR A 20 -6.17 -4.69 9.54
N GLN A 21 -5.63 -4.38 10.70
CA GLN A 21 -4.85 -3.18 10.96
C GLN A 21 -3.94 -3.45 12.15
N TRP A 22 -2.66 -3.18 11.99
CA TRP A 22 -1.72 -3.28 13.10
C TRP A 22 -2.01 -2.22 14.16
N PRO A 23 -1.77 -2.52 15.47
CA PRO A 23 -2.12 -1.60 16.55
C PRO A 23 -1.19 -0.41 16.69
N ILE A 24 0.04 -0.51 16.17
CA ILE A 24 1.09 0.53 16.30
C ILE A 24 1.60 0.97 14.93
N SER A 25 1.99 2.25 14.83
CA SER A 25 2.64 2.82 13.65
C SER A 25 4.03 2.22 13.45
N ASN A 26 4.49 2.21 12.22
CA ASN A 26 5.80 1.66 11.79
C ASN A 26 6.00 0.15 11.98
N TYR A 27 4.99 -0.58 12.44
CA TYR A 27 5.12 -2.03 12.48
C TYR A 27 5.09 -2.65 11.08
N MET A 28 4.17 -2.19 10.23
CA MET A 28 4.07 -2.63 8.84
C MET A 28 3.89 -1.45 7.91
N TRP A 29 4.68 -1.41 6.85
CA TRP A 29 4.44 -0.52 5.72
C TRP A 29 4.03 -1.31 4.49
N HIS A 30 3.05 -0.80 3.76
CA HIS A 30 2.67 -1.30 2.45
C HIS A 30 3.46 -0.58 1.37
N CYS A 31 3.92 -1.32 0.36
CA CYS A 31 4.56 -0.76 -0.82
C CYS A 31 3.84 -1.24 -2.09
N ASP A 32 3.58 -0.33 -3.01
CA ASP A 32 2.94 -0.67 -4.29
C ASP A 32 3.29 0.34 -5.38
N TRP A 33 3.11 -0.09 -6.63
CA TRP A 33 3.28 0.70 -7.83
C TRP A 33 1.95 0.90 -8.56
N SER A 34 1.74 2.09 -9.11
CA SER A 34 0.62 2.35 -10.01
C SER A 34 1.02 3.24 -11.16
N GLU A 35 0.62 2.86 -12.37
CA GLU A 35 0.79 3.70 -13.53
C GLU A 35 -0.34 4.74 -13.64
N TYR A 36 0.05 5.98 -13.93
CA TYR A 36 -0.87 7.06 -14.28
C TYR A 36 -0.20 8.05 -15.23
N LYS A 37 -0.82 8.33 -16.38
CA LYS A 37 -0.32 9.24 -17.43
C LYS A 37 1.13 8.91 -17.85
N GLN A 38 1.42 7.65 -18.14
CA GLN A 38 2.73 7.15 -18.58
C GLN A 38 3.87 7.38 -17.58
N ARG A 39 3.53 7.52 -16.31
CA ARG A 39 4.47 7.62 -15.20
C ARG A 39 4.14 6.58 -14.14
N TRP A 40 5.15 6.06 -13.51
CA TRP A 40 5.04 5.10 -12.43
C TRP A 40 5.14 5.79 -11.07
N TYR A 41 4.13 5.62 -10.28
CA TYR A 41 4.06 6.14 -8.91
C TYR A 41 4.35 4.99 -7.94
N CYS A 42 5.35 5.16 -7.09
CA CYS A 42 5.65 4.25 -5.99
C CYS A 42 5.34 4.95 -4.68
N VAL A 43 4.80 4.22 -3.72
CA VAL A 43 4.46 4.78 -2.42
C VAL A 43 4.65 3.76 -1.32
N PHE A 44 5.10 4.23 -0.15
CA PHE A 44 5.10 3.49 1.09
C PHE A 44 4.07 4.10 2.04
N ILE A 45 3.17 3.27 2.57
CA ILE A 45 2.07 3.67 3.46
C ILE A 45 2.16 2.89 4.76
N ASP A 46 2.15 3.58 5.89
CA ASP A 46 2.03 2.94 7.20
C ASP A 46 0.66 2.28 7.37
N ASP A 47 0.64 1.02 7.82
CA ASP A 47 -0.58 0.23 7.95
C ASP A 47 -1.56 0.79 8.97
N ARG A 48 -1.05 1.27 10.11
CA ARG A 48 -1.87 1.78 11.22
C ARG A 48 -2.50 3.12 10.89
N SER A 49 -1.67 4.09 10.57
CA SER A 49 -2.08 5.48 10.41
C SER A 49 -2.54 5.84 9.01
N ARG A 50 -2.20 5.04 8.01
CA ARG A 50 -2.36 5.37 6.58
C ARG A 50 -1.47 6.52 6.11
N LYS A 51 -0.51 6.97 6.94
CA LYS A 51 0.44 8.00 6.57
C LYS A 51 1.30 7.54 5.42
N ILE A 52 1.49 8.43 4.45
CA ILE A 52 2.48 8.23 3.40
C ILE A 52 3.85 8.51 3.98
N MET A 53 4.68 7.47 4.01
CA MET A 53 6.04 7.52 4.55
C MET A 53 7.05 7.97 3.49
N ALA A 54 6.84 7.57 2.24
CA ALA A 54 7.52 8.10 1.07
C ALA A 54 6.68 7.92 -0.19
N ASP A 55 6.93 8.77 -1.16
CA ASP A 55 6.32 8.77 -2.48
C ASP A 55 7.32 9.17 -3.55
N GLY A 56 7.12 8.69 -4.77
CA GLY A 56 7.96 9.05 -5.90
C GLY A 56 7.33 8.78 -7.25
N VAL A 57 7.79 9.53 -8.26
CA VAL A 57 7.37 9.40 -9.66
C VAL A 57 8.55 9.05 -10.53
N PHE A 58 8.43 7.98 -11.29
CA PHE A 58 9.52 7.43 -12.09
C PHE A 58 9.09 7.14 -13.53
N GLY A 59 10.06 7.00 -14.42
CA GLY A 59 9.80 6.51 -15.77
C GLY A 59 9.44 5.02 -15.82
N ASN A 60 9.99 4.22 -14.91
CA ASN A 60 9.78 2.78 -14.84
C ASN A 60 9.63 2.29 -13.39
N ALA A 61 8.80 1.27 -13.19
CA ALA A 61 8.69 0.56 -11.94
C ALA A 61 9.86 -0.43 -11.81
N THR A 62 10.84 -0.12 -10.96
CA THR A 62 12.03 -0.95 -10.75
C THR A 62 12.28 -1.20 -9.26
N THR A 63 12.93 -2.32 -8.95
CA THR A 63 13.42 -2.64 -7.60
C THR A 63 14.31 -1.53 -7.05
N LYS A 64 15.24 -1.01 -7.87
CA LYS A 64 16.15 0.07 -7.47
C LYS A 64 15.41 1.32 -7.03
N ASN A 65 14.37 1.74 -7.75
CA ASN A 65 13.58 2.90 -7.40
C ASN A 65 12.74 2.68 -6.12
N ALA A 66 12.22 1.46 -5.92
CA ALA A 66 11.51 1.12 -4.69
C ALA A 66 12.45 1.14 -3.47
N LEU A 67 13.64 0.55 -3.58
CA LEU A 67 14.65 0.57 -2.53
C LEU A 67 15.13 2.00 -2.23
N PHE A 68 15.37 2.80 -3.26
CA PHE A 68 15.70 4.23 -3.09
C PHE A 68 14.65 4.95 -2.24
N LEU A 69 13.36 4.76 -2.54
CA LEU A 69 12.27 5.36 -1.76
C LEU A 69 12.19 4.81 -0.34
N LEU A 70 12.43 3.52 -0.14
CA LEU A 70 12.46 2.92 1.19
C LEU A 70 13.53 3.56 2.06
N TYR A 71 14.75 3.68 1.55
CA TYR A 71 15.84 4.36 2.27
C TYR A 71 15.52 5.82 2.57
N GLN A 72 14.93 6.53 1.61
CA GLN A 72 14.46 7.91 1.82
C GLN A 72 13.39 7.98 2.94
N ALA A 73 12.43 7.06 2.94
CA ALA A 73 11.40 6.98 3.97
C ALA A 73 11.98 6.75 5.36
N MET A 74 12.91 5.79 5.47
CA MET A 74 13.57 5.45 6.74
C MET A 74 14.39 6.62 7.29
N LEU A 75 15.16 7.28 6.42
CA LEU A 75 15.97 8.44 6.79
C LEU A 75 15.13 9.65 7.19
N ALA A 76 14.10 9.98 6.40
CA ALA A 76 13.26 11.16 6.64
C ALA A 76 12.38 11.05 7.89
N ASN A 77 12.03 9.82 8.28
CA ASN A 77 11.19 9.57 9.46
C ASN A 77 11.99 9.02 10.67
N GLU A 78 13.30 8.81 10.52
CA GLU A 78 14.20 8.25 11.52
C GLU A 78 13.69 6.92 12.11
N VAL A 79 13.10 6.08 11.24
CA VAL A 79 12.45 4.83 11.65
C VAL A 79 12.63 3.73 10.60
N CYS A 80 12.72 2.49 11.07
CA CYS A 80 12.74 1.29 10.27
C CYS A 80 11.45 0.47 10.54
N PRO A 81 10.66 0.09 9.52
CA PRO A 81 9.51 -0.77 9.74
C PRO A 81 9.94 -2.19 10.10
N VAL A 82 9.11 -2.92 10.83
CA VAL A 82 9.35 -4.34 11.11
C VAL A 82 9.01 -5.19 9.89
N ILE A 83 7.95 -4.84 9.17
CA ILE A 83 7.45 -5.58 8.02
C ILE A 83 7.22 -4.65 6.83
N ILE A 84 7.65 -5.08 5.64
CA ILE A 84 7.19 -4.51 4.37
C ILE A 84 6.25 -5.51 3.70
N LEU A 85 5.07 -5.03 3.31
CA LEU A 85 4.08 -5.79 2.57
C LEU A 85 3.93 -5.23 1.15
N SER A 86 4.10 -6.08 0.13
CA SER A 86 3.84 -5.71 -1.27
C SER A 86 2.95 -6.73 -2.00
N ASP A 87 2.61 -6.43 -3.23
CA ASP A 87 2.12 -7.45 -4.15
C ASP A 87 3.27 -8.36 -4.64
N LYS A 88 2.93 -9.32 -5.52
CA LYS A 88 3.91 -10.20 -6.17
C LYS A 88 4.42 -9.66 -7.51
N GLY A 89 4.49 -8.34 -7.65
CA GLY A 89 5.10 -7.70 -8.80
C GLY A 89 6.56 -8.11 -8.98
N ALA A 90 7.02 -8.21 -10.23
CA ALA A 90 8.38 -8.66 -10.54
C ALA A 90 9.49 -7.77 -9.95
N GLN A 91 9.17 -6.51 -9.62
CA GLN A 91 10.06 -5.57 -8.95
C GLN A 91 10.28 -5.88 -7.46
N PHE A 92 9.38 -6.66 -6.85
CA PHE A 92 9.44 -7.01 -5.43
C PHE A 92 9.70 -8.51 -5.18
N TYR A 93 9.25 -9.36 -6.10
CA TYR A 93 9.14 -10.79 -5.86
C TYR A 93 9.79 -11.62 -6.94
N ALA A 94 10.61 -12.62 -6.55
CA ALA A 94 11.16 -13.60 -7.48
C ALA A 94 10.11 -14.67 -7.80
N ASN A 95 9.74 -14.77 -9.10
CA ASN A 95 8.81 -15.79 -9.59
C ASN A 95 9.52 -17.05 -10.13
N LYS A 96 10.86 -17.06 -10.14
CA LYS A 96 11.64 -18.17 -10.69
C LYS A 96 12.06 -19.12 -9.58
N TYR A 97 11.97 -20.39 -9.87
CA TYR A 97 12.58 -21.47 -9.09
C TYR A 97 13.95 -21.79 -9.71
N ASP A 98 14.90 -22.12 -8.88
CA ASP A 98 16.20 -22.59 -9.32
C ASP A 98 16.14 -24.05 -9.85
N LYS A 99 17.31 -24.61 -10.23
CA LYS A 99 17.40 -25.98 -10.75
C LYS A 99 17.11 -27.05 -9.68
N SER A 100 17.18 -26.71 -8.40
CA SER A 100 16.85 -27.59 -7.26
C SER A 100 15.36 -27.57 -6.92
N GLY A 101 14.58 -26.65 -7.54
CA GLY A 101 13.16 -26.46 -7.24
C GLY A 101 12.95 -25.50 -6.06
N GLU A 102 14.00 -24.83 -5.57
CA GLU A 102 13.89 -23.79 -4.54
C GLU A 102 13.52 -22.45 -5.17
N LYS A 103 12.67 -21.72 -4.47
CA LYS A 103 12.26 -20.40 -4.90
C LYS A 103 13.44 -19.43 -4.78
N GLY A 104 13.75 -18.72 -5.86
CA GLY A 104 14.75 -17.65 -5.83
C GLY A 104 14.33 -16.51 -4.90
N ILE A 105 15.31 -15.84 -4.30
CA ILE A 105 15.13 -14.62 -3.52
C ILE A 105 15.24 -13.41 -4.47
N SER A 106 14.38 -12.43 -4.36
CA SER A 106 14.49 -11.20 -5.14
C SER A 106 15.52 -10.25 -4.51
N VAL A 107 16.12 -9.39 -5.32
CA VAL A 107 17.02 -8.33 -4.82
C VAL A 107 16.31 -7.46 -3.77
N PHE A 108 15.01 -7.21 -3.92
CA PHE A 108 14.24 -6.47 -2.93
C PHE A 108 14.15 -7.21 -1.59
N GLU A 109 13.83 -8.50 -1.62
CA GLU A 109 13.74 -9.36 -0.45
C GLU A 109 15.10 -9.53 0.25
N GLU A 110 16.18 -9.66 -0.53
CA GLU A 110 17.57 -9.76 -0.02
C GLU A 110 17.98 -8.50 0.74
N GLU A 111 17.72 -7.31 0.17
CA GLU A 111 17.99 -6.02 0.81
C GLU A 111 17.19 -5.84 2.10
N LEU A 112 15.89 -6.18 2.10
CA LEU A 112 15.07 -6.12 3.31
C LEU A 112 15.61 -7.04 4.42
N THR A 113 16.03 -8.25 4.06
CA THR A 113 16.65 -9.20 4.99
C THR A 113 17.93 -8.63 5.60
N GLY A 114 18.78 -7.99 4.77
CA GLY A 114 19.99 -7.31 5.24
C GLY A 114 19.73 -6.17 6.21
N LEU A 115 18.56 -5.52 6.11
CA LEU A 115 18.11 -4.47 7.03
C LEU A 115 17.37 -5.03 8.27
N GLY A 116 17.17 -6.33 8.37
CA GLY A 116 16.36 -6.95 9.43
C GLY A 116 14.86 -6.73 9.30
N ILE A 117 14.37 -6.39 8.10
CA ILE A 117 12.96 -6.16 7.80
C ILE A 117 12.35 -7.44 7.23
N GLU A 118 11.22 -7.88 7.77
CA GLU A 118 10.46 -9.00 7.22
C GLU A 118 9.75 -8.59 5.92
N PHE A 119 9.84 -9.45 4.91
CA PHE A 119 9.11 -9.24 3.65
C PHE A 119 7.89 -10.15 3.54
N TRP A 120 6.72 -9.53 3.45
CA TRP A 120 5.46 -10.23 3.25
C TRP A 120 4.86 -9.89 1.89
N THR A 121 4.23 -10.89 1.28
CA THR A 121 3.50 -10.68 0.02
C THR A 121 2.01 -10.91 0.21
N SER A 122 1.19 -10.09 -0.44
CA SER A 122 -0.25 -10.28 -0.46
C SER A 122 -0.60 -11.64 -1.08
N ARG A 123 -1.50 -12.39 -0.43
CA ARG A 123 -1.99 -13.67 -0.97
C ARG A 123 -2.87 -13.39 -2.19
N ARG A 124 -2.73 -14.22 -3.23
CA ARG A 124 -3.64 -14.22 -4.38
C ARG A 124 -5.08 -14.35 -3.87
N ASN A 125 -5.98 -13.45 -4.28
CA ASN A 125 -7.39 -13.38 -3.86
C ASN A 125 -7.67 -12.93 -2.39
N HIS A 126 -6.76 -12.19 -1.76
CA HIS A 126 -7.05 -11.46 -0.53
C HIS A 126 -7.07 -9.94 -0.78
N PRO A 127 -8.18 -9.38 -1.29
CA PRO A 127 -8.27 -7.96 -1.67
C PRO A 127 -8.11 -7.00 -0.49
N GLN A 128 -8.23 -7.49 0.74
CA GLN A 128 -8.10 -6.66 1.95
C GLN A 128 -6.68 -6.11 2.14
N THR A 129 -5.68 -6.85 1.68
CA THR A 129 -4.27 -6.52 1.89
C THR A 129 -3.84 -5.33 1.03
N ASN A 130 -4.40 -5.19 -0.18
CA ASN A 130 -4.09 -4.10 -1.12
C ASN A 130 -5.13 -2.96 -1.11
N GLY A 131 -6.26 -3.13 -0.45
CA GLY A 131 -7.34 -2.14 -0.47
C GLY A 131 -6.94 -0.75 0.06
N LYS A 132 -5.91 -0.66 0.91
CA LYS A 132 -5.37 0.62 1.39
C LYS A 132 -4.62 1.35 0.26
N MET A 133 -3.79 0.60 -0.48
CA MET A 133 -3.00 1.11 -1.61
C MET A 133 -3.91 1.51 -2.77
N GLU A 134 -4.83 0.63 -3.16
CA GLU A 134 -5.82 0.92 -4.21
C GLU A 134 -6.61 2.20 -3.90
N LYS A 135 -7.02 2.38 -2.64
CA LYS A 135 -7.77 3.56 -2.21
C LYS A 135 -6.94 4.84 -2.27
N TRP A 136 -5.66 4.75 -1.92
CA TRP A 136 -4.75 5.88 -2.04
C TRP A 136 -4.55 6.29 -3.51
N PHE A 137 -4.22 5.32 -4.38
CA PHE A 137 -4.05 5.60 -5.81
C PHE A 137 -5.32 6.15 -6.46
N ASP A 138 -6.50 5.62 -6.10
CA ASP A 138 -7.78 6.14 -6.57
C ASP A 138 -8.00 7.60 -6.12
N THR A 139 -7.69 7.91 -4.86
CA THR A 139 -7.76 9.26 -4.31
C THR A 139 -6.80 10.21 -5.05
N MET A 140 -5.55 9.80 -5.25
CA MET A 140 -4.53 10.55 -5.98
C MET A 140 -4.98 10.84 -7.42
N LYS A 141 -5.42 9.82 -8.15
CA LYS A 141 -5.88 9.96 -9.54
C LYS A 141 -7.11 10.88 -9.66
N LYS A 142 -8.05 10.81 -8.72
CA LYS A 142 -9.24 11.67 -8.67
C LYS A 142 -8.87 13.12 -8.37
N ARG A 143 -7.97 13.34 -7.43
CA ARG A 143 -7.55 14.69 -7.04
C ARG A 143 -6.73 15.36 -8.14
N LYS A 144 -5.78 14.66 -8.76
CA LYS A 144 -5.00 15.16 -9.90
C LYS A 144 -5.83 15.48 -11.16
N LYS A 145 -7.04 14.97 -11.28
CA LYS A 145 -7.99 15.39 -12.33
C LYS A 145 -8.63 16.75 -12.03
N LYS A 146 -8.75 17.12 -10.75
CA LYS A 146 -9.38 18.38 -10.29
C LYS A 146 -8.37 19.49 -10.05
N HIS A 147 -7.16 19.14 -9.64
CA HIS A 147 -6.06 20.04 -9.29
C HIS A 147 -4.87 19.75 -10.22
N LEU A 148 -4.92 20.33 -11.43
CA LEU A 148 -3.98 19.97 -12.51
C LEU A 148 -2.54 20.42 -12.21
N ASP A 149 -2.37 21.52 -11.49
CA ASP A 149 -1.08 22.11 -11.16
C ASP A 149 -0.52 21.61 -9.81
N GLU A 150 -1.29 20.79 -9.07
CA GLU A 150 -0.86 20.24 -7.78
C GLU A 150 0.28 19.24 -7.97
N THR A 151 1.39 19.49 -7.30
CA THR A 151 2.53 18.56 -7.25
C THR A 151 2.17 17.29 -6.46
N LEU A 152 2.99 16.23 -6.56
CA LEU A 152 2.77 15.02 -5.74
C LEU A 152 3.02 15.32 -4.26
N GLN A 153 4.02 16.14 -3.94
CA GLN A 153 4.35 16.56 -2.57
C GLN A 153 3.21 17.34 -1.91
N GLU A 154 2.59 18.28 -2.61
CA GLU A 154 1.42 19.01 -2.11
C GLU A 154 0.23 18.08 -1.89
N PHE A 155 -0.01 17.14 -2.80
CA PHE A 155 -1.03 16.11 -2.62
C PHE A 155 -0.75 15.25 -1.38
N VAL A 156 0.48 14.77 -1.19
CA VAL A 156 0.85 13.93 -0.04
C VAL A 156 0.75 14.70 1.27
N LYS A 157 1.17 15.96 1.28
CA LYS A 157 0.99 16.85 2.44
C LYS A 157 -0.49 16.98 2.81
N TRP A 158 -1.33 17.33 1.84
CA TRP A 158 -2.77 17.39 2.05
C TRP A 158 -3.34 16.04 2.54
N TYR A 159 -2.91 14.92 1.95
CA TYR A 159 -3.38 13.59 2.31
C TYR A 159 -3.02 13.23 3.76
N ASN A 160 -1.82 13.54 4.19
CA ASN A 160 -1.33 13.22 5.52
C ASN A 160 -1.88 14.16 6.60
N GLU A 161 -1.94 15.46 6.33
CA GLU A 161 -2.16 16.50 7.36
C GLU A 161 -3.59 17.06 7.38
N GLU A 162 -4.31 17.03 6.25
CA GLU A 162 -5.62 17.71 6.15
C GLU A 162 -6.77 16.74 5.85
N ARG A 163 -6.49 15.65 5.13
CA ARG A 163 -7.53 14.72 4.73
C ARG A 163 -7.96 13.84 5.89
N ILE A 164 -9.19 14.03 6.36
CA ILE A 164 -9.81 13.15 7.35
C ILE A 164 -10.24 11.80 6.72
N HIS A 165 -10.12 10.72 7.49
CA HIS A 165 -10.46 9.38 7.07
C HIS A 165 -11.52 8.77 8.00
N HIS A 166 -12.66 8.39 7.46
CA HIS A 166 -13.67 7.64 8.22
C HIS A 166 -13.07 6.41 8.91
N ALA A 167 -12.12 5.77 8.24
CA ALA A 167 -11.43 4.60 8.73
C ALA A 167 -10.47 4.86 9.90
N LEU A 168 -10.15 6.10 10.17
CA LEU A 168 -9.32 6.58 11.27
C LEU A 168 -10.15 7.42 12.26
N GLU A 169 -11.43 7.10 12.38
CA GLU A 169 -12.35 7.82 13.28
C GLU A 169 -12.37 9.33 13.01
N TYR A 170 -12.37 9.69 11.71
CA TYR A 170 -12.34 11.08 11.24
C TYR A 170 -11.08 11.88 11.58
N LYS A 171 -9.98 11.18 11.93
CA LYS A 171 -8.66 11.81 12.07
C LYS A 171 -7.88 11.80 10.75
N THR A 172 -6.85 12.64 10.71
CA THR A 172 -5.87 12.61 9.62
C THR A 172 -4.84 11.50 9.83
N PRO A 173 -4.15 11.04 8.77
CA PRO A 173 -3.03 10.11 8.91
C PRO A 173 -1.94 10.57 9.87
N GLU A 174 -1.59 11.86 9.83
CA GLU A 174 -0.57 12.45 10.69
C GLU A 174 -0.96 12.44 12.18
N GLU A 175 -2.22 12.77 12.51
CA GLU A 175 -2.73 12.70 13.89
C GLU A 175 -2.62 11.28 14.44
N VAL A 176 -3.13 10.26 13.68
CA VAL A 176 -3.07 8.87 14.11
C VAL A 176 -1.64 8.35 14.21
N TYR A 177 -0.74 8.81 13.32
CA TYR A 177 0.66 8.42 13.35
C TYR A 177 1.34 8.89 14.64
N ARG A 178 1.15 10.15 15.02
CA ARG A 178 1.74 10.73 16.24
C ARG A 178 1.20 10.14 17.53
N GLU A 179 -0.06 9.72 17.55
CA GLU A 179 -0.67 9.08 18.73
C GLU A 179 -0.10 7.69 19.02
N ASN A 180 0.60 7.08 18.07
CA ASN A 180 1.03 5.67 18.12
C ASN A 180 2.53 5.48 17.81
N LEU A 181 3.33 6.52 18.03
CA LEU A 181 4.81 6.48 18.00
C LEU A 181 5.39 5.86 19.26
#